data_169336ae408c786756983d38b99b4c69
#
_entry.id   169336ae408c786756983d38b99b4c69
#
_cell.length_a   1.000
_cell.length_b   1.000
_cell.length_c   1.000
_cell.angle_alpha   90.00
_cell.angle_beta   90.00
_cell.angle_gamma   90.00
#
_symmetry.space_group_name_H-M   'P 1'
#
loop_
_entity.id
_entity.type
_entity.pdbx_description
1 polymer ?
#
loop_
_entity_poly.entity_id
_entity_poly.type
_entity_poly.pdbx_seq_one_letter_code
_entity_poly.pdbx_strand_id
1 'polypeptide(L)'
;MSYLDLHRKVAQDIDAEIETALDRLGPVAATTRNSVAKLLEQRKLRHPLSVLPLLTHAIETGNPGPAVPLSAVHLLWWTSACYLDDLADADGASISGELTEDEALLASVVTGNALPIQIILAQDLPGSAHGALITEILNGWIIGVDGQIDDMRGDVRSASRKSVVETYRGKSGAPFGMITAMAAIFSGTTDAKVELWREFGYVFGILWQIFNDQEDILSGRDEDLLNGTVTYLLASVLEDASPLSREHILGLCAAAGRSHQARTELAAILRAPDALDRYRAEIDAFRAEAYRILDELGGDEAYQPVLRNLVDHASQMLLEAELPPVVVSGAA
;
A
#
# COMPACT_ATOMS: atom_id res chain seq x y z
N MET A 1 -0.55 24.38 2.71
CA MET A 1 -1.01 23.56 1.55
C MET A 1 -1.19 22.14 2.05
N SER A 2 -2.31 21.48 1.78
CA SER A 2 -2.49 20.06 2.09
C SER A 2 -2.01 19.20 0.90
N TYR A 3 -1.82 17.87 1.13
CA TYR A 3 -1.51 16.94 0.04
C TYR A 3 -2.65 16.85 -0.99
N LEU A 4 -3.90 17.05 -0.58
CA LEU A 4 -5.05 17.13 -1.48
C LEU A 4 -5.01 18.38 -2.36
N ASP A 5 -4.52 19.52 -1.83
CA ASP A 5 -4.35 20.73 -2.63
C ASP A 5 -3.24 20.56 -3.66
N LEU A 6 -2.16 19.83 -3.30
CA LEU A 6 -1.10 19.48 -4.23
C LEU A 6 -1.64 18.59 -5.36
N HIS A 7 -2.36 17.52 -5.00
CA HIS A 7 -2.97 16.62 -5.99
C HIS A 7 -3.87 17.38 -6.97
N ARG A 8 -4.80 18.22 -6.46
CA ARG A 8 -5.71 19.00 -7.33
C ARG A 8 -4.99 19.90 -8.34
N LYS A 9 -3.80 20.38 -8.00
CA LYS A 9 -3.02 21.24 -8.91
C LYS A 9 -2.39 20.48 -10.06
N VAL A 10 -2.08 19.20 -9.88
CA VAL A 10 -1.31 18.40 -10.85
C VAL A 10 -2.10 17.22 -11.44
N ALA A 11 -3.35 16.99 -11.00
CA ALA A 11 -4.15 15.86 -11.43
C ALA A 11 -4.28 15.78 -12.97
N GLN A 12 -4.55 16.92 -13.62
CA GLN A 12 -4.66 16.97 -15.07
C GLN A 12 -3.33 16.66 -15.78
N ASP A 13 -2.21 17.07 -15.20
CA ASP A 13 -0.88 16.79 -15.77
C ASP A 13 -0.55 15.29 -15.63
N ILE A 14 -0.94 14.67 -14.51
CA ILE A 14 -0.79 13.21 -14.31
C ILE A 14 -1.64 12.45 -15.33
N ASP A 15 -2.92 12.82 -15.50
CA ASP A 15 -3.82 12.21 -16.47
C ASP A 15 -3.25 12.37 -17.90
N ALA A 16 -2.73 13.54 -18.25
CA ALA A 16 -2.10 13.80 -19.54
C ALA A 16 -0.84 12.94 -19.78
N GLU A 17 -0.05 12.68 -18.74
CA GLU A 17 1.13 11.80 -18.84
C GLU A 17 0.70 10.34 -19.08
N ILE A 18 -0.36 9.86 -18.40
CA ILE A 18 -0.93 8.53 -18.60
C ILE A 18 -1.47 8.39 -20.04
N GLU A 19 -2.25 9.37 -20.52
CA GLU A 19 -2.76 9.35 -21.89
C GLU A 19 -1.61 9.38 -22.93
N THR A 20 -0.58 10.17 -22.68
CA THR A 20 0.61 10.20 -23.53
C THR A 20 1.30 8.84 -23.59
N ALA A 21 1.38 8.13 -22.44
CA ALA A 21 1.95 6.79 -22.40
C ALA A 21 1.07 5.78 -23.17
N LEU A 22 -0.25 5.87 -23.05
CA LEU A 22 -1.19 5.04 -23.82
C LEU A 22 -1.07 5.31 -25.34
N ASP A 23 -0.90 6.56 -25.76
CA ASP A 23 -0.74 6.92 -27.16
C ASP A 23 0.57 6.38 -27.77
N ARG A 24 1.63 6.23 -26.96
CA ARG A 24 2.89 5.59 -27.39
C ARG A 24 2.75 4.11 -27.77
N LEU A 25 1.69 3.42 -27.32
CA LEU A 25 1.40 2.05 -27.77
C LEU A 25 1.07 2.01 -29.27
N GLY A 26 0.62 3.12 -29.84
CA GLY A 26 0.37 3.28 -31.25
C GLY A 26 -0.78 2.43 -31.81
N PRO A 27 -1.07 2.55 -33.10
CA PRO A 27 -2.21 1.88 -33.73
C PRO A 27 -2.06 0.35 -33.80
N VAL A 28 -0.84 -0.17 -33.75
CA VAL A 28 -0.57 -1.62 -33.79
C VAL A 28 -1.08 -2.32 -32.52
N ALA A 29 -1.13 -1.62 -31.39
CA ALA A 29 -1.58 -2.14 -30.12
C ALA A 29 -2.93 -1.53 -29.67
N ALA A 30 -3.81 -1.17 -30.60
CA ALA A 30 -5.09 -0.51 -30.28
C ALA A 30 -5.99 -1.33 -29.32
N THR A 31 -6.01 -2.66 -29.45
CA THR A 31 -6.74 -3.55 -28.54
C THR A 31 -6.17 -3.47 -27.13
N THR A 32 -4.84 -3.59 -27.00
CA THR A 32 -4.15 -3.46 -25.70
C THR A 32 -4.41 -2.09 -25.06
N ARG A 33 -4.29 -1.01 -25.85
CA ARG A 33 -4.60 0.35 -25.38
C ARG A 33 -6.01 0.45 -24.78
N ASN A 34 -6.99 -0.09 -25.48
CA ASN A 34 -8.38 -0.06 -25.01
C ASN A 34 -8.56 -0.89 -23.73
N SER A 35 -7.95 -2.07 -23.65
CA SER A 35 -8.04 -2.92 -22.43
C SER A 35 -7.36 -2.26 -21.23
N VAL A 36 -6.20 -1.61 -21.43
CA VAL A 36 -5.51 -0.84 -20.39
C VAL A 36 -6.35 0.35 -19.93
N ALA A 37 -6.93 1.13 -20.87
CA ALA A 37 -7.78 2.26 -20.51
C ALA A 37 -8.99 1.81 -19.65
N LYS A 38 -9.64 0.71 -20.02
CA LYS A 38 -10.74 0.14 -19.23
C LYS A 38 -10.29 -0.35 -17.85
N LEU A 39 -9.12 -0.94 -17.75
CA LEU A 39 -8.55 -1.36 -16.44
C LEU A 39 -8.33 -0.15 -15.52
N LEU A 40 -7.81 0.96 -16.06
CA LEU A 40 -7.60 2.21 -15.33
C LEU A 40 -8.92 2.87 -14.90
N GLU A 41 -9.96 2.86 -15.73
CA GLU A 41 -11.27 3.42 -15.42
C GLU A 41 -11.98 2.69 -14.25
N GLN A 42 -11.73 1.40 -14.09
CA GLN A 42 -12.35 0.58 -13.05
C GLN A 42 -11.78 0.83 -11.66
N ARG A 43 -10.55 1.36 -11.55
CA ARG A 43 -9.86 1.54 -10.28
C ARG A 43 -9.65 3.01 -9.94
N LYS A 44 -10.35 3.45 -8.89
CA LYS A 44 -10.10 4.76 -8.27
C LYS A 44 -9.08 4.60 -7.15
N LEU A 45 -7.81 4.79 -7.49
CA LEU A 45 -6.73 4.73 -6.51
C LEU A 45 -6.70 5.97 -5.60
N ARG A 46 -6.15 5.80 -4.40
CA ARG A 46 -6.10 6.84 -3.37
C ARG A 46 -4.95 7.83 -3.58
N HIS A 47 -5.11 9.03 -3.05
CA HIS A 47 -4.17 10.13 -3.20
C HIS A 47 -2.71 9.90 -2.79
N PRO A 48 -2.35 9.09 -1.77
CA PRO A 48 -0.94 8.83 -1.47
C PRO A 48 -0.12 8.34 -2.67
N LEU A 49 -0.74 7.53 -3.54
CA LEU A 49 -0.08 6.98 -4.71
C LEU A 49 0.35 8.06 -5.71
N SER A 50 -0.45 9.13 -5.85
CA SER A 50 -0.16 10.21 -6.78
C SER A 50 0.71 11.32 -6.19
N VAL A 51 0.66 11.55 -4.86
CA VAL A 51 1.34 12.71 -4.25
C VAL A 51 2.69 12.40 -3.65
N LEU A 52 2.95 11.14 -3.28
CA LEU A 52 4.18 10.76 -2.60
C LEU A 52 5.45 11.08 -3.42
N PRO A 53 5.55 10.72 -4.70
CA PRO A 53 6.72 11.09 -5.50
C PRO A 53 6.87 12.60 -5.70
N LEU A 54 5.75 13.33 -5.77
CA LEU A 54 5.76 14.80 -5.87
C LEU A 54 6.34 15.44 -4.61
N LEU A 55 5.91 14.95 -3.42
CA LEU A 55 6.39 15.46 -2.13
C LEU A 55 7.87 15.13 -1.92
N THR A 56 8.27 13.89 -2.21
CA THR A 56 9.68 13.47 -2.12
C THR A 56 10.58 14.37 -2.98
N HIS A 57 10.23 14.55 -4.25
CA HIS A 57 10.98 15.42 -5.15
C HIS A 57 10.97 16.88 -4.70
N ALA A 58 9.82 17.38 -4.24
CA ALA A 58 9.69 18.76 -3.78
C ALA A 58 10.49 19.03 -2.49
N ILE A 59 10.61 18.07 -1.59
CA ILE A 59 11.44 18.19 -0.38
C ILE A 59 12.92 18.34 -0.77
N GLU A 60 13.38 17.63 -1.80
CA GLU A 60 14.78 17.73 -2.28
C GLU A 60 15.05 18.98 -3.13
N THR A 61 14.05 19.48 -3.88
CA THR A 61 14.29 20.51 -4.92
C THR A 61 13.48 21.80 -4.75
N GLY A 62 12.49 21.83 -3.87
CA GLY A 62 11.53 22.94 -3.76
C GLY A 62 10.43 22.94 -4.85
N ASN A 63 10.41 21.96 -5.77
CA ASN A 63 9.48 21.95 -6.91
C ASN A 63 8.88 20.55 -7.14
N PRO A 64 7.56 20.34 -6.99
CA PRO A 64 6.92 19.05 -7.25
C PRO A 64 6.74 18.71 -8.74
N GLY A 65 6.66 19.73 -9.61
CA GLY A 65 6.26 19.58 -11.03
C GLY A 65 7.05 18.54 -11.83
N PRO A 66 8.39 18.50 -11.76
CA PRO A 66 9.17 17.52 -12.53
C PRO A 66 8.86 16.06 -12.19
N ALA A 67 8.29 15.75 -11.00
CA ALA A 67 7.98 14.38 -10.59
C ALA A 67 6.58 13.90 -11.04
N VAL A 68 5.83 14.67 -11.82
CA VAL A 68 4.54 14.26 -12.39
C VAL A 68 4.62 12.92 -13.15
N PRO A 69 5.65 12.65 -13.99
CA PRO A 69 5.78 11.34 -14.63
C PRO A 69 5.90 10.18 -13.64
N LEU A 70 6.54 10.39 -12.49
CA LEU A 70 6.64 9.37 -11.45
C LEU A 70 5.31 9.10 -10.76
N SER A 71 4.44 10.11 -10.65
CA SER A 71 3.06 9.90 -10.18
C SER A 71 2.28 9.00 -11.13
N ALA A 72 2.42 9.20 -12.44
CA ALA A 72 1.82 8.32 -13.45
C ALA A 72 2.39 6.89 -13.36
N VAL A 73 3.71 6.74 -13.23
CA VAL A 73 4.38 5.45 -13.02
C VAL A 73 3.79 4.72 -11.81
N HIS A 74 3.66 5.41 -10.67
CA HIS A 74 3.17 4.79 -9.44
C HIS A 74 1.69 4.38 -9.55
N LEU A 75 0.84 5.21 -10.16
CA LEU A 75 -0.56 4.85 -10.39
C LEU A 75 -0.71 3.64 -11.32
N LEU A 76 0.04 3.60 -12.41
CA LEU A 76 0.04 2.47 -13.35
C LEU A 76 0.52 1.18 -12.68
N TRP A 77 1.61 1.25 -11.92
CA TRP A 77 2.15 0.12 -11.18
C TRP A 77 1.14 -0.43 -10.17
N TRP A 78 0.55 0.44 -9.34
CA TRP A 78 -0.45 0.04 -8.33
C TRP A 78 -1.74 -0.50 -8.94
N THR A 79 -2.21 0.06 -10.06
CA THR A 79 -3.38 -0.48 -10.75
C THR A 79 -3.17 -1.94 -11.13
N SER A 80 -1.98 -2.25 -11.65
CA SER A 80 -1.61 -3.62 -11.98
C SER A 80 -1.46 -4.49 -10.73
N ALA A 81 -0.74 -4.02 -9.71
CA ALA A 81 -0.50 -4.77 -8.48
C ALA A 81 -1.80 -5.12 -7.75
N CYS A 82 -2.70 -4.14 -7.59
CA CYS A 82 -4.01 -4.39 -6.99
C CYS A 82 -4.86 -5.39 -7.79
N TYR A 83 -4.82 -5.34 -9.14
CA TYR A 83 -5.54 -6.30 -9.95
C TYR A 83 -5.00 -7.72 -9.76
N LEU A 84 -3.67 -7.87 -9.71
CA LEU A 84 -3.02 -9.17 -9.50
C LEU A 84 -3.25 -9.70 -8.08
N ASP A 85 -3.35 -8.82 -7.08
CA ASP A 85 -3.70 -9.14 -5.70
C ASP A 85 -5.13 -9.71 -5.63
N ASP A 86 -6.13 -8.98 -6.17
CA ASP A 86 -7.52 -9.44 -6.22
C ASP A 86 -7.68 -10.76 -6.98
N LEU A 87 -6.87 -10.98 -8.03
CA LEU A 87 -6.91 -12.24 -8.79
C LEU A 87 -6.31 -13.41 -7.98
N ALA A 88 -5.35 -13.13 -7.10
CA ALA A 88 -4.72 -14.14 -6.24
C ALA A 88 -5.63 -14.51 -5.05
N ASP A 89 -6.43 -13.57 -4.59
CA ASP A 89 -7.44 -13.78 -3.56
C ASP A 89 -8.63 -14.58 -4.14
N ALA A 90 -9.09 -15.60 -3.43
CA ALA A 90 -10.03 -16.62 -3.92
C ALA A 90 -11.41 -16.11 -4.39
N ASP A 91 -11.70 -14.82 -4.22
CA ASP A 91 -12.99 -14.21 -4.58
C ASP A 91 -13.11 -13.79 -6.06
N GLY A 92 -12.06 -13.99 -6.86
CA GLY A 92 -12.03 -13.62 -8.27
C GLY A 92 -12.10 -12.10 -8.45
N ALA A 93 -11.20 -11.51 -9.20
CA ALA A 93 -11.25 -10.08 -9.50
C ALA A 93 -12.62 -9.73 -10.08
N SER A 94 -13.45 -9.03 -9.30
CA SER A 94 -14.76 -8.52 -9.76
C SER A 94 -14.52 -7.44 -10.81
N ILE A 95 -14.28 -7.89 -12.04
CA ILE A 95 -14.15 -7.01 -13.20
C ILE A 95 -15.56 -6.67 -13.65
N SER A 96 -15.92 -5.40 -13.64
CA SER A 96 -17.21 -4.97 -14.16
C SER A 96 -17.25 -5.17 -15.68
N GLY A 97 -18.07 -6.11 -16.12
CA GLY A 97 -18.72 -6.33 -17.42
C GLY A 97 -18.06 -6.02 -18.77
N GLU A 98 -16.97 -5.24 -18.84
CA GLU A 98 -16.38 -4.80 -20.11
C GLU A 98 -15.03 -5.46 -20.47
N LEU A 99 -14.38 -6.12 -19.52
CA LEU A 99 -13.15 -6.92 -19.71
C LEU A 99 -13.38 -8.34 -19.20
N THR A 100 -12.83 -9.30 -19.88
CA THR A 100 -12.67 -10.65 -19.33
C THR A 100 -11.46 -10.68 -18.37
N GLU A 101 -11.40 -11.65 -17.46
CA GLU A 101 -10.26 -11.84 -16.55
C GLU A 101 -8.94 -11.97 -17.33
N ASP A 102 -8.94 -12.74 -18.43
CA ASP A 102 -7.76 -12.92 -19.28
C ASP A 102 -7.31 -11.61 -19.94
N GLU A 103 -8.27 -10.79 -20.42
CA GLU A 103 -7.95 -9.49 -21.00
C GLU A 103 -7.38 -8.52 -19.95
N ALA A 104 -7.95 -8.51 -18.75
CA ALA A 104 -7.45 -7.67 -17.66
C ALA A 104 -6.08 -8.14 -17.15
N LEU A 105 -5.84 -9.46 -17.09
CA LEU A 105 -4.53 -10.02 -16.76
C LEU A 105 -3.46 -9.57 -17.77
N LEU A 106 -3.75 -9.68 -19.06
CA LEU A 106 -2.82 -9.23 -20.10
C LEU A 106 -2.64 -7.72 -20.11
N ALA A 107 -3.71 -6.96 -19.87
CA ALA A 107 -3.65 -5.51 -19.74
C ALA A 107 -2.81 -5.10 -18.52
N SER A 108 -2.93 -5.81 -17.39
CA SER A 108 -2.18 -5.50 -16.17
C SER A 108 -0.66 -5.63 -16.37
N VAL A 109 -0.21 -6.62 -17.16
CA VAL A 109 1.22 -6.78 -17.51
C VAL A 109 1.75 -5.53 -18.23
N VAL A 110 0.98 -4.98 -19.17
CA VAL A 110 1.37 -3.77 -19.90
C VAL A 110 1.28 -2.55 -18.99
N THR A 111 0.22 -2.45 -18.18
CA THR A 111 -0.01 -1.32 -17.26
C THR A 111 1.09 -1.21 -16.21
N GLY A 112 1.47 -2.30 -15.57
CA GLY A 112 2.42 -2.27 -14.46
C GLY A 112 3.89 -2.33 -14.86
N ASN A 113 4.20 -2.76 -16.09
CA ASN A 113 5.59 -2.93 -16.53
C ASN A 113 5.93 -2.08 -17.75
N ALA A 114 5.26 -2.29 -18.87
CA ALA A 114 5.67 -1.66 -20.13
C ALA A 114 5.47 -0.14 -20.09
N LEU A 115 4.30 0.35 -19.63
CA LEU A 115 4.00 1.78 -19.59
C LEU A 115 4.89 2.53 -18.59
N PRO A 116 5.11 2.08 -17.34
CA PRO A 116 6.08 2.70 -16.42
C PRO A 116 7.48 2.85 -17.03
N ILE A 117 8.00 1.81 -17.67
CA ILE A 117 9.31 1.85 -18.32
C ILE A 117 9.31 2.84 -19.49
N GLN A 118 8.26 2.86 -20.31
CA GLN A 118 8.14 3.82 -21.42
C GLN A 118 8.08 5.27 -20.94
N ILE A 119 7.37 5.54 -19.82
CA ILE A 119 7.34 6.88 -19.22
C ILE A 119 8.76 7.31 -18.83
N ILE A 120 9.50 6.44 -18.13
CA ILE A 120 10.87 6.74 -17.70
C ILE A 120 11.79 6.99 -18.91
N LEU A 121 11.76 6.12 -19.92
CA LEU A 121 12.59 6.25 -21.13
C LEU A 121 12.30 7.50 -21.94
N ALA A 122 11.12 8.09 -21.78
CA ALA A 122 10.72 9.33 -22.47
C ALA A 122 11.18 10.59 -21.75
N GLN A 123 11.72 10.50 -20.53
CA GLN A 123 12.23 11.66 -19.81
C GLN A 123 13.62 12.06 -20.33
N ASP A 124 13.90 13.36 -20.35
CA ASP A 124 15.22 13.89 -20.72
C ASP A 124 16.20 13.76 -19.54
N LEU A 125 16.78 12.58 -19.38
CA LEU A 125 17.66 12.21 -18.28
C LEU A 125 18.95 11.57 -18.79
N PRO A 126 20.07 11.65 -18.04
CA PRO A 126 21.25 10.83 -18.32
C PRO A 126 20.92 9.32 -18.35
N GLY A 127 21.57 8.57 -19.25
CA GLY A 127 21.32 7.13 -19.38
C GLY A 127 21.56 6.32 -18.09
N SER A 128 22.47 6.77 -17.22
CA SER A 128 22.67 6.17 -15.90
C SER A 128 21.44 6.35 -14.98
N ALA A 129 20.75 7.50 -15.04
CA ALA A 129 19.53 7.72 -14.28
C ALA A 129 18.38 6.88 -14.84
N HIS A 130 18.22 6.74 -16.16
CA HIS A 130 17.24 5.79 -16.73
C HIS A 130 17.45 4.37 -16.22
N GLY A 131 18.71 3.89 -16.25
CA GLY A 131 19.04 2.55 -15.75
C GLY A 131 18.69 2.36 -14.29
N ALA A 132 19.00 3.34 -13.44
CA ALA A 132 18.67 3.32 -12.01
C ALA A 132 17.15 3.29 -11.78
N LEU A 133 16.38 4.17 -12.43
CA LEU A 133 14.92 4.22 -12.30
C LEU A 133 14.23 2.94 -12.79
N ILE A 134 14.68 2.35 -13.88
CA ILE A 134 14.15 1.07 -14.37
C ILE A 134 14.48 -0.07 -13.38
N THR A 135 15.69 -0.05 -12.80
CA THR A 135 16.08 -1.03 -11.77
C THR A 135 15.17 -0.93 -10.55
N GLU A 136 14.77 0.27 -10.13
CA GLU A 136 13.80 0.44 -9.05
C GLU A 136 12.45 -0.21 -9.37
N ILE A 137 11.93 -0.01 -10.60
CA ILE A 137 10.66 -0.64 -11.02
C ILE A 137 10.76 -2.17 -10.96
N LEU A 138 11.87 -2.73 -11.45
CA LEU A 138 12.10 -4.19 -11.44
C LEU A 138 12.22 -4.72 -10.01
N ASN A 139 12.98 -4.05 -9.15
CA ASN A 139 13.11 -4.43 -7.74
C ASN A 139 11.77 -4.32 -7.00
N GLY A 140 10.99 -3.27 -7.27
CA GLY A 140 9.64 -3.09 -6.73
C GLY A 140 8.73 -4.28 -7.03
N TRP A 141 8.77 -4.78 -8.27
CA TRP A 141 8.04 -5.99 -8.66
C TRP A 141 8.57 -7.25 -7.98
N ILE A 142 9.88 -7.48 -7.98
CA ILE A 142 10.48 -8.68 -7.40
C ILE A 142 10.15 -8.78 -5.90
N ILE A 143 10.40 -7.71 -5.16
CA ILE A 143 10.18 -7.69 -3.71
C ILE A 143 8.69 -7.68 -3.38
N GLY A 144 7.87 -6.94 -4.16
CA GLY A 144 6.42 -6.88 -3.96
C GLY A 144 5.75 -8.24 -4.19
N VAL A 145 6.13 -8.96 -5.24
CA VAL A 145 5.63 -10.32 -5.53
C VAL A 145 6.09 -11.32 -4.47
N ASP A 146 7.34 -11.24 -4.00
CA ASP A 146 7.86 -12.10 -2.94
C ASP A 146 7.04 -11.89 -1.64
N GLY A 147 6.79 -10.63 -1.25
CA GLY A 147 5.93 -10.30 -0.12
C GLY A 147 4.48 -10.76 -0.28
N GLN A 148 3.92 -10.69 -1.49
CA GLN A 148 2.57 -11.22 -1.78
C GLN A 148 2.51 -12.74 -1.67
N ILE A 149 3.53 -13.46 -2.15
CA ILE A 149 3.63 -14.91 -2.00
C ILE A 149 3.73 -15.30 -0.52
N ASP A 150 4.49 -14.53 0.28
CA ASP A 150 4.60 -14.75 1.72
C ASP A 150 3.27 -14.51 2.43
N ASP A 151 2.52 -13.48 2.04
CA ASP A 151 1.18 -13.19 2.54
C ASP A 151 0.22 -14.35 2.28
N MET A 152 0.15 -14.84 1.03
CA MET A 152 -0.68 -15.99 0.62
C MET A 152 -0.31 -17.30 1.32
N ARG A 153 0.96 -17.44 1.75
CA ARG A 153 1.48 -18.63 2.47
C ARG A 153 1.43 -18.47 3.98
N GLY A 154 0.97 -17.32 4.46
CA GLY A 154 0.90 -17.01 5.88
C GLY A 154 0.16 -18.09 6.66
N ASP A 155 0.81 -18.64 7.70
CA ASP A 155 0.17 -19.57 8.64
C ASP A 155 -0.02 -18.88 9.99
N VAL A 156 -1.28 -18.65 10.34
CA VAL A 156 -1.68 -18.02 11.62
C VAL A 156 -1.10 -18.71 12.85
N ARG A 157 -0.75 -20.01 12.76
CA ARG A 157 -0.18 -20.77 13.88
C ARG A 157 1.26 -20.38 14.18
N SER A 158 2.03 -20.02 13.15
CA SER A 158 3.45 -19.63 13.24
C SER A 158 3.67 -18.14 13.12
N ALA A 159 2.63 -17.36 12.83
CA ALA A 159 2.73 -15.92 12.65
C ALA A 159 3.21 -15.18 13.91
N SER A 160 4.00 -14.16 13.68
CA SER A 160 4.52 -13.23 14.68
C SER A 160 4.43 -11.79 14.16
N ARG A 161 4.45 -10.80 15.07
CA ARG A 161 4.58 -9.38 14.68
C ARG A 161 5.71 -9.17 13.67
N LYS A 162 6.85 -9.81 13.94
CA LYS A 162 8.03 -9.70 13.09
C LYS A 162 7.78 -10.24 11.67
N SER A 163 7.23 -11.47 11.55
CA SER A 163 6.96 -12.06 10.23
C SER A 163 5.95 -11.25 9.44
N VAL A 164 4.90 -10.71 10.08
CA VAL A 164 3.92 -9.86 9.41
C VAL A 164 4.52 -8.54 8.96
N VAL A 165 5.38 -7.91 9.76
CA VAL A 165 6.11 -6.70 9.34
C VAL A 165 7.01 -6.98 8.13
N GLU A 166 7.68 -8.14 8.08
CA GLU A 166 8.49 -8.56 6.92
C GLU A 166 7.63 -8.73 5.67
N THR A 167 6.45 -9.38 5.80
CA THR A 167 5.45 -9.49 4.72
C THR A 167 4.96 -8.11 4.26
N TYR A 168 4.56 -7.23 5.19
CA TYR A 168 4.10 -5.88 4.85
C TYR A 168 5.20 -5.03 4.20
N ARG A 169 6.44 -5.19 4.65
CA ARG A 169 7.60 -4.53 4.04
C ARG A 169 7.78 -4.95 2.57
N GLY A 170 7.55 -6.22 2.24
CA GLY A 170 7.55 -6.73 0.87
C GLY A 170 6.32 -6.27 0.09
N LYS A 171 5.12 -6.68 0.52
CA LYS A 171 3.85 -6.48 -0.19
C LYS A 171 3.53 -4.99 -0.43
N SER A 172 3.55 -4.19 0.63
CA SER A 172 3.15 -2.78 0.61
C SER A 172 4.32 -1.81 0.74
N GLY A 173 5.35 -2.16 1.50
CA GLY A 173 6.52 -1.31 1.70
C GLY A 173 7.36 -1.15 0.44
N ALA A 174 7.62 -2.22 -0.31
CA ALA A 174 8.46 -2.17 -1.50
C ALA A 174 7.95 -1.22 -2.59
N PRO A 175 6.65 -1.18 -2.94
CA PRO A 175 6.13 -0.21 -3.89
C PRO A 175 6.32 1.25 -3.46
N PHE A 176 6.12 1.56 -2.18
CA PHE A 176 6.34 2.90 -1.66
C PHE A 176 7.84 3.22 -1.55
N GLY A 177 8.68 2.26 -1.16
CA GLY A 177 10.13 2.38 -1.18
C GLY A 177 10.68 2.62 -2.60
N MET A 178 10.16 1.89 -3.58
CA MET A 178 10.46 2.08 -4.99
C MET A 178 10.21 3.53 -5.43
N ILE A 179 9.02 4.05 -5.22
CA ILE A 179 8.64 5.35 -5.77
C ILE A 179 9.33 6.52 -5.07
N THR A 180 9.57 6.42 -3.76
CA THR A 180 10.34 7.45 -3.03
C THR A 180 11.81 7.44 -3.43
N ALA A 181 12.43 6.27 -3.62
CA ALA A 181 13.77 6.15 -4.16
C ALA A 181 13.86 6.69 -5.59
N MET A 182 12.88 6.36 -6.46
CA MET A 182 12.81 6.91 -7.82
C MET A 182 12.72 8.43 -7.81
N ALA A 183 11.91 9.03 -6.95
CA ALA A 183 11.77 10.48 -6.85
C ALA A 183 13.06 11.14 -6.33
N ALA A 184 13.78 10.50 -5.43
CA ALA A 184 15.09 10.93 -4.96
C ALA A 184 16.15 10.85 -6.07
N ILE A 185 16.23 9.74 -6.82
CA ILE A 185 17.11 9.61 -8.01
C ILE A 185 16.78 10.70 -9.03
N PHE A 186 15.50 10.92 -9.29
CA PHE A 186 15.03 11.91 -10.26
C PHE A 186 15.39 13.34 -9.86
N SER A 187 15.45 13.63 -8.55
CA SER A 187 15.91 14.93 -8.02
C SER A 187 17.41 15.15 -8.13
N GLY A 188 18.18 14.09 -8.43
CA GLY A 188 19.65 14.15 -8.51
C GLY A 188 20.32 14.22 -7.13
N THR A 189 19.65 13.79 -6.05
CA THR A 189 20.24 13.75 -4.71
C THR A 189 21.27 12.63 -4.56
N THR A 190 21.95 12.55 -3.42
CA THR A 190 23.02 11.57 -3.16
C THR A 190 22.47 10.16 -2.93
N ASP A 191 23.27 9.13 -3.23
CA ASP A 191 22.91 7.72 -2.99
C ASP A 191 22.49 7.47 -1.55
N ALA A 192 23.16 8.10 -0.57
CA ALA A 192 22.80 7.99 0.84
C ALA A 192 21.39 8.50 1.12
N LYS A 193 20.96 9.60 0.51
CA LYS A 193 19.59 10.11 0.62
C LYS A 193 18.59 9.23 -0.14
N VAL A 194 18.98 8.65 -1.27
CA VAL A 194 18.13 7.68 -2.00
C VAL A 194 17.80 6.49 -1.09
N GLU A 195 18.77 5.96 -0.35
CA GLU A 195 18.52 4.86 0.60
C GLU A 195 17.64 5.29 1.78
N LEU A 196 17.81 6.50 2.32
CA LEU A 196 16.92 7.03 3.36
C LEU A 196 15.48 7.20 2.84
N TRP A 197 15.31 7.70 1.61
CA TRP A 197 13.99 7.81 0.98
C TRP A 197 13.36 6.44 0.74
N ARG A 198 14.14 5.45 0.34
CA ARG A 198 13.68 4.06 0.20
C ARG A 198 13.18 3.52 1.54
N GLU A 199 13.96 3.70 2.61
CA GLU A 199 13.58 3.25 3.95
C GLU A 199 12.34 3.97 4.46
N PHE A 200 12.23 5.30 4.22
CA PHE A 200 11.01 6.04 4.50
C PHE A 200 9.80 5.42 3.80
N GLY A 201 9.93 5.10 2.51
CA GLY A 201 8.85 4.46 1.74
C GLY A 201 8.46 3.10 2.29
N TYR A 202 9.41 2.29 2.74
CA TYR A 202 9.11 1.01 3.41
C TYR A 202 8.30 1.20 4.69
N VAL A 203 8.70 2.11 5.56
CA VAL A 203 7.99 2.40 6.81
C VAL A 203 6.60 2.97 6.53
N PHE A 204 6.49 3.88 5.56
CA PHE A 204 5.21 4.46 5.14
C PHE A 204 4.26 3.38 4.59
N GLY A 205 4.78 2.44 3.79
CA GLY A 205 3.99 1.34 3.23
C GLY A 205 3.48 0.37 4.31
N ILE A 206 4.26 0.11 5.37
CA ILE A 206 3.79 -0.65 6.53
C ILE A 206 2.63 0.07 7.22
N LEU A 207 2.76 1.38 7.49
CA LEU A 207 1.68 2.20 8.06
C LEU A 207 0.43 2.19 7.18
N TRP A 208 0.62 2.27 5.86
CA TRP A 208 -0.47 2.23 4.89
C TRP A 208 -1.21 0.89 4.89
N GLN A 209 -0.49 -0.22 5.01
CA GLN A 209 -1.10 -1.54 5.15
C GLN A 209 -1.90 -1.65 6.46
N ILE A 210 -1.29 -1.25 7.57
CA ILE A 210 -1.95 -1.20 8.88
C ILE A 210 -3.24 -0.35 8.83
N PHE A 211 -3.24 0.75 8.09
CA PHE A 211 -4.42 1.59 7.89
C PHE A 211 -5.51 0.84 7.09
N ASN A 212 -5.14 0.15 6.01
CA ASN A 212 -6.08 -0.63 5.20
C ASN A 212 -6.70 -1.80 5.99
N ASP A 213 -5.92 -2.51 6.79
CA ASP A 213 -6.42 -3.61 7.64
C ASP A 213 -7.48 -3.10 8.64
N GLN A 214 -7.29 -1.90 9.19
CA GLN A 214 -8.30 -1.29 10.06
C GLN A 214 -9.58 -0.94 9.30
N GLU A 215 -9.47 -0.43 8.08
CA GLU A 215 -10.64 -0.11 7.24
C GLU A 215 -11.43 -1.36 6.84
N ASP A 216 -10.77 -2.50 6.62
CA ASP A 216 -11.44 -3.76 6.35
C ASP A 216 -12.37 -4.15 7.50
N ILE A 217 -11.85 -4.13 8.73
CA ILE A 217 -12.64 -4.42 9.95
C ILE A 217 -13.77 -3.38 10.13
N LEU A 218 -13.51 -2.09 9.93
CA LEU A 218 -14.50 -1.02 10.12
C LEU A 218 -15.63 -1.04 9.11
N SER A 219 -15.32 -1.38 7.87
CA SER A 219 -16.32 -1.46 6.79
C SER A 219 -17.24 -2.66 6.94
N GLY A 220 -16.88 -3.64 7.78
CA GLY A 220 -17.59 -4.91 7.94
C GLY A 220 -17.48 -5.81 6.71
N ARG A 221 -16.50 -5.57 5.83
CA ARG A 221 -16.17 -6.48 4.73
C ARG A 221 -15.59 -7.76 5.27
N ASP A 222 -14.76 -7.63 6.32
CA ASP A 222 -14.07 -8.74 6.99
C ASP A 222 -13.29 -9.64 6.01
N GLU A 223 -12.78 -9.06 4.91
CA GLU A 223 -12.08 -9.79 3.84
C GLU A 223 -10.86 -10.53 4.36
N ASP A 224 -10.07 -9.88 5.22
CA ASP A 224 -8.90 -10.50 5.86
C ASP A 224 -9.31 -11.71 6.71
N LEU A 225 -10.39 -11.58 7.47
CA LEU A 225 -10.90 -12.68 8.31
C LEU A 225 -11.53 -13.81 7.48
N LEU A 226 -12.17 -13.48 6.36
CA LEU A 226 -12.75 -14.44 5.42
C LEU A 226 -11.67 -15.27 4.72
N ASN A 227 -10.60 -14.61 4.28
CA ASN A 227 -9.52 -15.22 3.53
C ASN A 227 -8.46 -15.89 4.44
N GLY A 228 -8.54 -15.62 5.76
CA GLY A 228 -7.58 -16.14 6.73
C GLY A 228 -6.23 -15.41 6.68
N THR A 229 -6.21 -14.18 6.16
CA THR A 229 -5.04 -13.31 6.10
C THR A 229 -4.55 -12.98 7.51
N VAL A 230 -3.25 -13.04 7.73
CA VAL A 230 -2.68 -12.76 9.04
C VAL A 230 -2.29 -11.29 9.13
N THR A 231 -3.19 -10.47 9.67
CA THR A 231 -2.92 -9.05 9.89
C THR A 231 -1.99 -8.81 11.09
N TYR A 232 -1.38 -7.61 11.15
CA TYR A 232 -0.51 -7.23 12.26
C TYR A 232 -1.24 -7.24 13.61
N LEU A 233 -2.50 -6.78 13.64
CA LEU A 233 -3.33 -6.81 14.85
C LEU A 233 -3.58 -8.24 15.33
N LEU A 234 -3.93 -9.17 14.42
CA LEU A 234 -4.14 -10.57 14.73
C LEU A 234 -2.86 -11.22 15.28
N ALA A 235 -1.72 -11.01 14.63
CA ALA A 235 -0.44 -11.54 15.09
C ALA A 235 -0.08 -10.99 16.48
N SER A 236 -0.32 -9.70 16.74
CA SER A 236 -0.10 -9.05 18.02
C SER A 236 -0.93 -9.69 19.14
N VAL A 237 -2.22 -9.89 18.88
CA VAL A 237 -3.13 -10.53 19.84
C VAL A 237 -2.73 -11.98 20.13
N LEU A 238 -2.32 -12.73 19.09
CA LEU A 238 -1.87 -14.13 19.25
C LEU A 238 -0.57 -14.26 20.03
N GLU A 239 0.39 -13.36 19.85
CA GLU A 239 1.65 -13.37 20.60
C GLU A 239 1.44 -13.09 22.09
N ASP A 240 0.51 -12.19 22.41
CA ASP A 240 0.25 -11.78 23.80
C ASP A 240 -0.74 -12.69 24.51
N ALA A 241 -1.41 -13.60 23.79
CA ALA A 241 -2.43 -14.48 24.34
C ALA A 241 -1.84 -15.57 25.23
N SER A 242 -2.58 -15.93 26.31
CA SER A 242 -2.30 -17.15 27.07
C SER A 242 -2.44 -18.38 26.17
N PRO A 243 -1.81 -19.53 26.51
CA PRO A 243 -1.95 -20.74 25.68
C PRO A 243 -3.40 -21.14 25.41
N LEU A 244 -4.29 -21.01 26.40
CA LEU A 244 -5.71 -21.36 26.26
C LEU A 244 -6.43 -20.34 25.34
N SER A 245 -6.17 -19.03 25.51
CA SER A 245 -6.76 -18.00 24.67
C SER A 245 -6.24 -18.12 23.24
N ARG A 246 -4.95 -18.43 23.06
CA ARG A 246 -4.35 -18.65 21.74
C ARG A 246 -5.04 -19.79 20.99
N GLU A 247 -5.26 -20.94 21.62
CA GLU A 247 -5.97 -22.08 21.02
C GLU A 247 -7.41 -21.69 20.63
N HIS A 248 -8.09 -20.91 21.46
CA HIS A 248 -9.44 -20.43 21.16
C HIS A 248 -9.43 -19.51 19.93
N ILE A 249 -8.52 -18.52 19.87
CA ILE A 249 -8.37 -17.60 18.72
C ILE A 249 -8.05 -18.38 17.44
N LEU A 250 -7.13 -19.34 17.49
CA LEU A 250 -6.80 -20.19 16.34
C LEU A 250 -8.01 -21.01 15.87
N GLY A 251 -8.85 -21.47 16.80
CA GLY A 251 -10.12 -22.13 16.49
C GLY A 251 -11.10 -21.21 15.76
N LEU A 252 -11.20 -19.94 16.19
CA LEU A 252 -12.02 -18.93 15.52
C LEU A 252 -11.48 -18.60 14.11
N CYS A 253 -10.18 -18.42 13.95
CA CYS A 253 -9.56 -18.20 12.63
C CYS A 253 -9.88 -19.36 11.66
N ALA A 254 -9.77 -20.61 12.12
CA ALA A 254 -10.09 -21.77 11.28
C ALA A 254 -11.58 -21.86 10.88
N ALA A 255 -12.48 -21.25 11.67
CA ALA A 255 -13.91 -21.23 11.41
C ALA A 255 -14.36 -19.96 10.63
N ALA A 256 -13.57 -18.90 10.63
CA ALA A 256 -13.95 -17.56 10.16
C ALA A 256 -14.45 -17.56 8.71
N GLY A 257 -13.78 -18.27 7.78
CA GLY A 257 -14.18 -18.35 6.38
C GLY A 257 -15.58 -18.92 6.14
N ARG A 258 -16.17 -19.64 7.14
CA ARG A 258 -17.48 -20.31 7.00
C ARG A 258 -18.52 -19.88 8.04
N SER A 259 -18.11 -19.15 9.07
CA SER A 259 -18.97 -18.79 10.21
C SER A 259 -18.93 -17.31 10.50
N HIS A 260 -20.03 -16.63 10.22
CA HIS A 260 -20.20 -15.22 10.62
C HIS A 260 -20.06 -15.03 12.14
N GLN A 261 -20.54 -15.97 12.96
CA GLN A 261 -20.40 -15.90 14.41
C GLN A 261 -18.92 -15.93 14.84
N ALA A 262 -18.11 -16.80 14.20
CA ALA A 262 -16.68 -16.87 14.49
C ALA A 262 -15.96 -15.56 14.09
N ARG A 263 -16.31 -14.94 12.95
CA ARG A 263 -15.79 -13.63 12.57
C ARG A 263 -16.16 -12.54 13.56
N THR A 264 -17.43 -12.46 13.94
CA THR A 264 -17.90 -11.48 14.94
C THR A 264 -17.17 -11.62 16.27
N GLU A 265 -16.99 -12.86 16.76
CA GLU A 265 -16.27 -13.13 18.01
C GLU A 265 -14.78 -12.77 17.88
N LEU A 266 -14.15 -13.13 16.76
CA LEU A 266 -12.75 -12.79 16.49
C LEU A 266 -12.57 -11.27 16.39
N ALA A 267 -13.42 -10.56 15.65
CA ALA A 267 -13.39 -9.11 15.57
C ALA A 267 -13.55 -8.43 16.95
N ALA A 268 -14.41 -8.97 17.81
CA ALA A 268 -14.56 -8.47 19.19
C ALA A 268 -13.30 -8.68 20.03
N ILE A 269 -12.60 -9.81 19.87
CA ILE A 269 -11.32 -10.07 20.55
C ILE A 269 -10.24 -9.09 20.04
N LEU A 270 -10.16 -8.87 18.73
CA LEU A 270 -9.21 -7.93 18.12
C LEU A 270 -9.46 -6.49 18.59
N ARG A 271 -10.71 -6.12 18.85
CA ARG A 271 -11.12 -4.78 19.33
C ARG A 271 -11.17 -4.67 20.85
N ALA A 272 -10.63 -5.63 21.58
CA ALA A 272 -10.53 -5.53 23.04
C ALA A 272 -9.65 -4.32 23.45
N PRO A 273 -10.01 -3.56 24.51
CA PRO A 273 -9.30 -2.32 24.90
C PRO A 273 -7.79 -2.52 25.01
N ASP A 274 -7.35 -3.56 25.74
CA ASP A 274 -5.92 -3.84 25.96
C ASP A 274 -5.19 -4.18 24.64
N ALA A 275 -5.85 -4.83 23.69
CA ALA A 275 -5.29 -5.13 22.37
C ALA A 275 -5.11 -3.85 21.56
N LEU A 276 -6.13 -2.99 21.53
CA LEU A 276 -6.08 -1.73 20.80
C LEU A 276 -5.10 -0.72 21.39
N ASP A 277 -4.93 -0.68 22.72
CA ASP A 277 -3.94 0.18 23.37
C ASP A 277 -2.50 -0.21 22.96
N ARG A 278 -2.20 -1.51 22.94
CA ARG A 278 -0.89 -2.01 22.44
C ARG A 278 -0.71 -1.74 20.96
N TYR A 279 -1.74 -2.02 20.16
CA TYR A 279 -1.71 -1.78 18.71
C TYR A 279 -1.47 -0.31 18.38
N ARG A 280 -2.10 0.61 19.11
CA ARG A 280 -1.85 2.06 19.00
C ARG A 280 -0.40 2.42 19.28
N ALA A 281 0.19 1.85 20.33
CA ALA A 281 1.59 2.11 20.67
C ALA A 281 2.56 1.65 19.56
N GLU A 282 2.25 0.54 18.88
CA GLU A 282 3.02 0.03 17.75
C GLU A 282 2.89 0.94 16.51
N ILE A 283 1.68 1.40 16.20
CA ILE A 283 1.43 2.39 15.13
C ILE A 283 2.23 3.68 15.42
N ASP A 284 2.20 4.16 16.67
CA ASP A 284 2.96 5.34 17.09
C ASP A 284 4.47 5.14 16.95
N ALA A 285 4.98 3.91 17.17
CA ALA A 285 6.39 3.58 16.96
C ALA A 285 6.79 3.64 15.47
N PHE A 286 5.99 3.09 14.56
CA PHE A 286 6.22 3.22 13.11
C PHE A 286 6.13 4.68 12.65
N ARG A 287 5.17 5.45 13.16
CA ARG A 287 5.07 6.89 12.88
C ARG A 287 6.32 7.63 13.34
N ALA A 288 6.79 7.36 14.55
CA ALA A 288 8.01 7.98 15.09
C ALA A 288 9.24 7.64 14.24
N GLU A 289 9.35 6.41 13.72
CA GLU A 289 10.43 6.02 12.83
C GLU A 289 10.35 6.75 11.48
N ALA A 290 9.16 6.87 10.88
CA ALA A 290 8.97 7.67 9.67
C ALA A 290 9.41 9.14 9.88
N TYR A 291 9.08 9.72 11.04
CA TYR A 291 9.49 11.07 11.39
C TYR A 291 10.99 11.19 11.61
N ARG A 292 11.62 10.22 12.29
CA ARG A 292 13.07 10.18 12.47
C ARG A 292 13.80 10.22 11.12
N ILE A 293 13.34 9.42 10.15
CA ILE A 293 13.92 9.40 8.80
C ILE A 293 13.72 10.75 8.10
N LEU A 294 12.53 11.37 8.20
CA LEU A 294 12.27 12.69 7.63
C LEU A 294 13.11 13.79 8.28
N ASP A 295 13.39 13.71 9.59
CA ASP A 295 14.30 14.63 10.27
C ASP A 295 15.74 14.51 9.77
N GLU A 296 16.20 13.29 9.52
CA GLU A 296 17.53 13.01 8.97
C GLU A 296 17.67 13.47 7.50
N LEU A 297 16.63 13.29 6.69
CA LEU A 297 16.58 13.73 5.30
C LEU A 297 16.64 15.26 5.18
N GLY A 298 15.99 15.99 6.09
CA GLY A 298 15.86 17.45 6.00
C GLY A 298 15.11 17.88 4.73
N GLY A 299 15.51 18.99 4.14
CA GLY A 299 14.98 19.50 2.86
C GLY A 299 14.02 20.67 2.99
N ASP A 300 13.17 20.89 1.99
CA ASP A 300 12.34 22.08 1.88
C ASP A 300 11.27 22.15 2.99
N GLU A 301 11.31 23.26 3.75
CA GLU A 301 10.44 23.48 4.92
C GLU A 301 8.95 23.67 4.57
N ALA A 302 8.62 23.97 3.31
CA ALA A 302 7.23 24.12 2.88
C ALA A 302 6.56 22.77 2.60
N TYR A 303 7.31 21.76 2.18
CA TYR A 303 6.79 20.45 1.81
C TYR A 303 6.93 19.39 2.90
N GLN A 304 7.91 19.50 3.77
CA GLN A 304 8.08 18.59 4.92
C GLN A 304 6.82 18.44 5.78
N PRO A 305 6.13 19.53 6.19
CA PRO A 305 4.88 19.39 6.97
C PRO A 305 3.76 18.70 6.20
N VAL A 306 3.74 18.85 4.86
CA VAL A 306 2.71 18.20 4.02
C VAL A 306 2.92 16.67 4.00
N LEU A 307 4.18 16.23 3.91
CA LEU A 307 4.51 14.80 3.97
C LEU A 307 4.26 14.23 5.37
N ARG A 308 4.56 14.96 6.45
CA ARG A 308 4.23 14.56 7.81
C ARG A 308 2.73 14.39 8.02
N ASN A 309 1.90 15.29 7.48
CA ASN A 309 0.44 15.14 7.53
C ASN A 309 -0.04 13.89 6.78
N LEU A 310 0.66 13.47 5.73
CA LEU A 310 0.36 12.21 5.03
C LEU A 310 0.73 10.99 5.89
N VAL A 311 1.86 11.04 6.59
CA VAL A 311 2.25 10.03 7.59
C VAL A 311 1.24 9.97 8.74
N ASP A 312 0.80 11.14 9.25
CA ASP A 312 -0.23 11.21 10.29
C ASP A 312 -1.54 10.56 9.84
N HIS A 313 -1.92 10.78 8.57
CA HIS A 313 -3.11 10.14 8.02
C HIS A 313 -2.97 8.62 7.94
N ALA A 314 -1.84 8.11 7.44
CA ALA A 314 -1.57 6.68 7.33
C ALA A 314 -1.38 5.99 8.71
N SER A 315 -1.08 6.74 9.76
CA SER A 315 -0.91 6.26 11.14
C SER A 315 -2.11 6.52 12.05
N GLN A 316 -3.27 6.86 11.49
CA GLN A 316 -4.47 7.03 12.30
C GLN A 316 -4.94 5.72 12.91
N MET A 317 -5.27 5.78 14.19
CA MET A 317 -5.99 4.70 14.86
C MET A 317 -7.48 4.86 14.56
N LEU A 318 -8.01 3.98 13.70
CA LEU A 318 -9.40 4.03 13.26
C LEU A 318 -10.32 3.18 14.15
N LEU A 319 -9.78 2.09 14.72
CA LEU A 319 -10.56 1.16 15.54
C LEU A 319 -10.87 1.74 16.91
N GLU A 320 -12.12 1.58 17.34
CA GLU A 320 -12.58 1.91 18.69
C GLU A 320 -12.82 0.62 19.49
N ALA A 321 -12.55 0.68 20.79
CA ALA A 321 -12.76 -0.46 21.68
C ALA A 321 -14.25 -0.80 21.78
N GLU A 322 -14.58 -2.07 21.57
CA GLU A 322 -15.89 -2.59 21.92
C GLU A 322 -15.90 -2.97 23.40
N LEU A 323 -16.75 -2.31 24.19
CA LEU A 323 -17.00 -2.75 25.55
C LEU A 323 -17.72 -4.10 25.49
N PRO A 324 -17.26 -5.12 26.25
CA PRO A 324 -17.97 -6.38 26.29
C PRO A 324 -19.43 -6.12 26.73
N PRO A 325 -20.41 -6.84 26.17
CA PRO A 325 -21.79 -6.68 26.57
C PRO A 325 -21.88 -6.85 28.09
N VAL A 326 -22.45 -5.84 28.77
CA VAL A 326 -22.68 -5.89 30.18
C VAL A 326 -23.59 -7.09 30.43
N VAL A 327 -23.04 -8.19 30.93
CA VAL A 327 -23.84 -9.31 31.43
C VAL A 327 -24.58 -8.79 32.65
N VAL A 328 -25.78 -8.30 32.41
CA VAL A 328 -26.72 -8.01 33.50
C VAL A 328 -27.01 -9.36 34.13
N SER A 329 -26.29 -9.69 35.21
CA SER A 329 -26.66 -10.81 36.05
C SER A 329 -28.03 -10.50 36.63
N GLY A 330 -29.07 -11.09 35.98
CA GLY A 330 -30.41 -11.06 36.53
C GLY A 330 -30.37 -11.73 37.88
N ALA A 331 -30.45 -10.91 38.95
CA ALA A 331 -30.77 -11.38 40.26
C ALA A 331 -32.20 -11.90 40.19
N ALA A 332 -32.38 -13.21 40.33
CA ALA A 332 -33.64 -13.86 40.63
C ALA A 332 -33.94 -13.77 42.13
#